data_c2fffc7da0de74336a1cecafe70d2ec6
#
_entry.id   c2fffc7da0de74336a1cecafe70d2ec6
#
_cell.length_a   1.000
_cell.length_b   1.000
_cell.length_c   1.000
_cell.angle_alpha   90.00
_cell.angle_beta   90.00
_cell.angle_gamma   90.00
#
_symmetry.space_group_name_H-M   'P 1'
#
loop_
_entity.id
_entity.type
_entity.pdbx_description
1 polymer ?
#
loop_
_entity_poly.entity_id
_entity_poly.type
_entity_poly.pdbx_seq_one_letter_code
_entity_poly.pdbx_strand_id
1 'polypeptide(L)'
;METAHLDLEKLPESDTSHLVTRLSGKLSLETVHNFIQTLRPEPAAHMILDMSGVLFLDSAGVGALVQLFVHRRNKGQTFALSGLTKQGNAVMQVAGLTKLLPIHASVEDALAQRA
;
A
#
# COMPACT_ATOMS: atom_id res chain seq x y z
N MET A 1 22.75 -16.02 2.03
CA MET A 1 22.15 -14.78 2.56
C MET A 1 20.88 -14.44 1.78
N GLU A 2 19.80 -14.25 2.48
CA GLU A 2 18.54 -13.92 1.82
C GLU A 2 18.46 -12.43 1.49
N THR A 3 18.07 -12.12 0.26
CA THR A 3 17.73 -10.75 -0.10
C THR A 3 16.28 -10.49 0.28
N ALA A 4 15.98 -9.26 0.66
CA ALA A 4 14.61 -8.86 0.89
C ALA A 4 13.81 -8.99 -0.41
N HIS A 5 12.56 -9.43 -0.29
CA HIS A 5 11.72 -9.73 -1.43
C HIS A 5 10.33 -9.16 -1.21
N LEU A 6 9.76 -8.60 -2.27
CA LEU A 6 8.40 -8.09 -2.27
C LEU A 6 7.73 -8.47 -3.58
N ASP A 7 6.63 -9.19 -3.49
CA ASP A 7 5.78 -9.50 -4.64
C ASP A 7 4.58 -8.54 -4.67
N LEU A 8 4.23 -8.12 -5.87
CA LEU A 8 3.05 -7.30 -6.13
C LEU A 8 2.12 -8.08 -7.06
N GLU A 9 0.92 -8.34 -6.59
CA GLU A 9 -0.06 -9.14 -7.34
C GLU A 9 -1.34 -8.35 -7.52
N LYS A 10 -1.75 -8.13 -8.77
CA LYS A 10 -3.03 -7.52 -9.08
C LYS A 10 -4.14 -8.51 -8.74
N LEU A 11 -5.08 -8.10 -7.90
CA LEU A 11 -6.17 -8.96 -7.44
C LEU A 11 -7.38 -8.89 -8.38
N PRO A 12 -8.21 -9.95 -8.40
CA PRO A 12 -9.40 -9.99 -9.28
C PRO A 12 -10.46 -8.95 -8.94
N GLU A 13 -10.42 -8.35 -7.76
CA GLU A 13 -11.31 -7.24 -7.39
C GLU A 13 -11.02 -5.96 -8.18
N SER A 14 -9.88 -5.90 -8.90
CA SER A 14 -9.54 -4.76 -9.74
C SER A 14 -10.50 -4.62 -10.92
N ASP A 15 -10.77 -3.38 -11.32
CA ASP A 15 -11.58 -3.07 -12.50
C ASP A 15 -10.96 -1.87 -13.24
N THR A 16 -11.69 -1.26 -14.16
CA THR A 16 -11.16 -0.16 -14.98
C THR A 16 -10.80 1.08 -14.17
N SER A 17 -11.43 1.29 -13.01
CA SER A 17 -11.18 2.47 -12.16
C SER A 17 -10.49 2.13 -10.85
N HIS A 18 -10.40 0.86 -10.48
CA HIS A 18 -9.82 0.41 -9.20
C HIS A 18 -8.67 -0.55 -9.45
N LEU A 19 -7.49 -0.22 -8.94
CA LEU A 19 -6.39 -1.17 -8.87
C LEU A 19 -6.29 -1.68 -7.45
N VAL A 20 -6.47 -2.98 -7.28
CA VAL A 20 -6.31 -3.65 -5.98
C VAL A 20 -5.09 -4.56 -6.11
N THR A 21 -4.07 -4.27 -5.34
CA THR A 21 -2.79 -5.00 -5.41
C THR A 21 -2.45 -5.56 -4.04
N ARG A 22 -2.15 -6.86 -4.00
CA ARG A 22 -1.62 -7.49 -2.79
C ARG A 22 -0.11 -7.41 -2.78
N LEU A 23 0.43 -6.95 -1.66
CA LEU A 23 1.86 -6.98 -1.42
C LEU A 23 2.18 -8.17 -0.51
N SER A 24 3.23 -8.91 -0.85
CA SER A 24 3.66 -10.06 -0.07
C SER A 24 5.17 -10.03 0.10
N GLY A 25 5.63 -10.15 1.34
CA GLY A 25 7.05 -10.14 1.66
C GLY A 25 7.43 -8.97 2.54
N LYS A 26 8.49 -8.27 2.18
CA LYS A 26 9.03 -7.16 2.98
C LYS A 26 8.95 -5.86 2.18
N LEU A 27 8.31 -4.85 2.75
CA LEU A 27 8.35 -3.50 2.19
C LEU A 27 9.36 -2.71 3.01
N SER A 28 10.58 -2.62 2.51
CA SER A 28 11.75 -2.14 3.23
C SER A 28 12.69 -1.39 2.31
N LEU A 29 13.77 -0.85 2.86
CA LEU A 29 14.78 -0.09 2.10
C LEU A 29 15.20 -0.82 0.82
N GLU A 30 15.33 -2.14 0.87
CA GLU A 30 15.81 -2.93 -0.27
C GLU A 30 14.78 -3.10 -1.38
N THR A 31 13.48 -2.90 -1.10
CA THR A 31 12.41 -3.16 -2.06
C THR A 31 11.63 -1.92 -2.46
N VAL A 32 11.82 -0.77 -1.79
CA VAL A 32 11.01 0.43 -2.05
C VAL A 32 11.17 0.97 -3.45
N HIS A 33 12.35 0.84 -4.06
CA HIS A 33 12.57 1.34 -5.41
C HIS A 33 11.66 0.63 -6.41
N ASN A 34 11.65 -0.70 -6.39
CA ASN A 34 10.78 -1.48 -7.26
C ASN A 34 9.30 -1.23 -6.98
N PHE A 35 8.94 -1.10 -5.71
CA PHE A 35 7.58 -0.80 -5.29
C PHE A 35 7.10 0.52 -5.93
N ILE A 36 7.88 1.59 -5.77
CA ILE A 36 7.52 2.90 -6.32
C ILE A 36 7.50 2.88 -7.85
N GLN A 37 8.51 2.27 -8.48
CA GLN A 37 8.57 2.22 -9.94
C GLN A 37 7.37 1.49 -10.54
N THR A 38 6.90 0.47 -9.86
CA THR A 38 5.77 -0.32 -10.35
C THR A 38 4.43 0.40 -10.17
N LEU A 39 4.22 1.05 -9.02
CA LEU A 39 2.90 1.57 -8.68
C LEU A 39 2.72 3.04 -9.00
N ARG A 40 3.79 3.84 -9.05
CA ARG A 40 3.67 5.27 -9.31
C ARG A 40 3.03 5.60 -10.66
N PRO A 41 3.34 4.88 -11.77
CA PRO A 41 2.72 5.21 -13.06
C PRO A 41 1.27 4.74 -13.22
N GLU A 42 0.72 3.96 -12.27
CA GLU A 42 -0.60 3.38 -12.42
C GLU A 42 -1.69 4.45 -12.56
N PRO A 43 -2.49 4.41 -13.63
CA PRO A 43 -3.45 5.46 -13.92
C PRO A 43 -4.81 5.28 -13.27
N ALA A 44 -5.07 4.17 -12.59
CA ALA A 44 -6.37 3.90 -11.99
C ALA A 44 -6.79 5.03 -11.05
N ALA A 45 -8.06 5.41 -11.08
CA ALA A 45 -8.57 6.48 -10.23
C ALA A 45 -8.45 6.14 -8.73
N HIS A 46 -8.57 4.86 -8.40
CA HIS A 46 -8.54 4.40 -7.02
C HIS A 46 -7.55 3.25 -6.87
N MET A 47 -6.68 3.34 -5.86
CA MET A 47 -5.71 2.29 -5.57
C MET A 47 -5.90 1.80 -4.14
N ILE A 48 -5.99 0.48 -3.99
CA ILE A 48 -6.06 -0.18 -2.70
C ILE A 48 -4.90 -1.17 -2.63
N LEU A 49 -4.08 -1.06 -1.60
CA LEU A 49 -3.00 -2.01 -1.36
C LEU A 49 -3.42 -2.95 -0.24
N ASP A 50 -3.45 -4.24 -0.54
CA ASP A 50 -3.68 -5.28 0.46
C ASP A 50 -2.33 -5.60 1.11
N MET A 51 -2.18 -5.19 2.36
CA MET A 51 -0.94 -5.30 3.12
C MET A 51 -0.87 -6.57 3.95
N SER A 52 -1.87 -7.46 3.84
CA SER A 52 -1.95 -8.64 4.71
C SER A 52 -0.78 -9.61 4.53
N GLY A 53 -0.13 -9.58 3.38
CA GLY A 53 1.05 -10.41 3.12
C GLY A 53 2.37 -9.74 3.44
N VAL A 54 2.37 -8.50 3.95
CA VAL A 54 3.60 -7.78 4.27
C VAL A 54 4.06 -8.19 5.67
N LEU A 55 5.10 -9.01 5.70
CA LEU A 55 5.63 -9.56 6.95
C LEU A 55 6.48 -8.56 7.72
N PHE A 56 7.03 -7.58 7.03
CA PHE A 56 7.91 -6.59 7.64
C PHE A 56 7.80 -5.27 6.89
N LEU A 57 7.59 -4.20 7.65
CA LEU A 57 7.53 -2.83 7.17
C LEU A 57 8.51 -2.00 8.00
N ASP A 58 9.46 -1.33 7.33
CA ASP A 58 10.40 -0.44 8.01
C ASP A 58 10.11 1.03 7.68
N SER A 59 10.96 1.94 8.18
CA SER A 59 10.77 3.38 7.96
C SER A 59 10.88 3.77 6.49
N ALA A 60 11.72 3.09 5.71
CA ALA A 60 11.81 3.34 4.27
C ALA A 60 10.52 2.91 3.56
N GLY A 61 9.95 1.77 3.97
CA GLY A 61 8.66 1.31 3.46
C GLY A 61 7.54 2.28 3.80
N VAL A 62 7.51 2.77 5.02
CA VAL A 62 6.54 3.80 5.43
C VAL A 62 6.69 5.05 4.56
N GLY A 63 7.92 5.51 4.35
CA GLY A 63 8.19 6.67 3.50
C GLY A 63 7.70 6.48 2.07
N ALA A 64 7.87 5.28 1.53
CA ALA A 64 7.38 4.95 0.19
C ALA A 64 5.86 4.97 0.11
N LEU A 65 5.17 4.49 1.14
CA LEU A 65 3.70 4.55 1.19
C LEU A 65 3.22 6.01 1.21
N VAL A 66 3.86 6.84 2.01
CA VAL A 66 3.51 8.28 2.06
C VAL A 66 3.78 8.95 0.72
N GLN A 67 4.92 8.66 0.11
CA GLN A 67 5.29 9.23 -1.19
C GLN A 67 4.24 8.87 -2.25
N LEU A 68 3.82 7.64 -2.30
CA LEU A 68 2.81 7.19 -3.25
C LEU A 68 1.45 7.84 -2.97
N PHE A 69 1.07 7.93 -1.71
CA PHE A 69 -0.16 8.60 -1.29
C PHE A 69 -0.19 10.06 -1.77
N VAL A 70 0.88 10.81 -1.49
CA VAL A 70 0.96 12.23 -1.87
C VAL A 70 0.93 12.39 -3.40
N HIS A 71 1.67 11.55 -4.12
CA HIS A 71 1.71 11.58 -5.58
C HIS A 71 0.31 11.38 -6.16
N ARG A 72 -0.43 10.37 -5.67
CA ARG A 72 -1.77 10.08 -6.15
C ARG A 72 -2.75 11.19 -5.80
N ARG A 73 -2.67 11.69 -4.57
CA ARG A 73 -3.52 12.79 -4.11
C ARG A 73 -3.34 14.04 -4.98
N ASN A 74 -2.11 14.36 -5.35
CA ASN A 74 -1.82 15.52 -6.21
C ASN A 74 -2.39 15.36 -7.62
N LYS A 75 -2.68 14.14 -8.04
CA LYS A 75 -3.32 13.85 -9.33
C LYS A 75 -4.84 13.67 -9.22
N GLY A 76 -5.41 13.91 -8.05
CA GLY A 76 -6.84 13.69 -7.84
C GLY A 76 -7.23 12.22 -7.76
N GLN A 77 -6.28 11.35 -7.49
CA GLN A 77 -6.51 9.91 -7.36
C GLN A 77 -6.54 9.51 -5.90
N THR A 78 -7.26 8.45 -5.57
CA THR A 78 -7.33 7.96 -4.18
C THR A 78 -6.35 6.84 -3.91
N PHE A 79 -6.06 6.63 -2.64
CA PHE A 79 -5.11 5.63 -2.18
C PHE A 79 -5.55 5.15 -0.80
N ALA A 80 -5.60 3.84 -0.60
CA ALA A 80 -5.95 3.27 0.69
C ALA A 80 -5.14 2.01 0.95
N LEU A 81 -4.90 1.73 2.23
CA LEU A 81 -4.28 0.49 2.69
C LEU A 81 -5.34 -0.39 3.33
N SER A 82 -5.15 -1.70 3.25
CA SER A 82 -6.03 -2.65 3.90
C SER A 82 -5.23 -3.80 4.51
N GLY A 83 -5.75 -4.38 5.57
CA GLY A 83 -5.23 -5.62 6.12
C GLY A 83 -3.82 -5.51 6.71
N LEU A 84 -3.45 -4.37 7.29
CA LEU A 84 -2.14 -4.22 7.93
C LEU A 84 -1.94 -5.32 8.97
N THR A 85 -0.76 -5.95 8.95
CA THR A 85 -0.36 -6.87 9.99
C THR A 85 -0.17 -6.12 11.31
N LYS A 86 -0.06 -6.85 12.40
CA LYS A 86 0.19 -6.25 13.71
C LYS A 86 1.48 -5.43 13.69
N GLN A 87 2.55 -5.95 13.08
CA GLN A 87 3.83 -5.24 12.97
C GLN A 87 3.66 -3.98 12.12
N GLY A 88 3.01 -4.09 10.96
CA GLY A 88 2.80 -2.94 10.08
C GLY A 88 1.97 -1.86 10.74
N ASN A 89 0.90 -2.25 11.44
CA ASN A 89 0.05 -1.30 12.14
C ASN A 89 0.82 -0.57 13.25
N ALA A 90 1.66 -1.31 14.00
CA ALA A 90 2.47 -0.69 15.06
C ALA A 90 3.44 0.35 14.48
N VAL A 91 4.09 0.04 13.37
CA VAL A 91 5.00 0.98 12.70
C VAL A 91 4.26 2.22 12.22
N MET A 92 3.08 2.05 11.63
CA MET A 92 2.27 3.17 11.17
C MET A 92 1.82 4.07 12.33
N GLN A 93 1.46 3.47 13.47
CA GLN A 93 1.08 4.22 14.67
C GLN A 93 2.25 5.04 15.20
N VAL A 94 3.44 4.44 15.31
CA VAL A 94 4.64 5.13 15.79
C VAL A 94 5.00 6.28 14.86
N ALA A 95 4.83 6.10 13.57
CA ALA A 95 5.09 7.15 12.58
C ALA A 95 4.00 8.24 12.56
N GLY A 96 2.90 8.05 13.29
CA GLY A 96 1.81 9.03 13.34
C GLY A 96 0.96 9.09 12.08
N LEU A 97 0.92 8.02 11.30
CA LEU A 97 0.30 8.01 9.98
C LEU A 97 -1.08 7.37 9.93
N THR A 98 -1.56 6.82 11.03
CA THR A 98 -2.85 6.12 11.07
C THR A 98 -4.03 7.04 10.77
N LYS A 99 -3.86 8.35 10.97
CA LYS A 99 -4.89 9.35 10.67
C LYS A 99 -4.70 10.04 9.33
N LEU A 100 -3.50 9.93 8.76
CA LEU A 100 -3.20 10.56 7.48
C LEU A 100 -3.63 9.70 6.30
N LEU A 101 -3.31 8.41 6.35
CA LEU A 101 -3.60 7.47 5.27
C LEU A 101 -4.89 6.72 5.56
N PRO A 102 -5.80 6.59 4.59
CA PRO A 102 -6.97 5.72 4.77
C PRO A 102 -6.52 4.28 4.97
N ILE A 103 -6.92 3.67 6.08
CA ILE A 103 -6.56 2.30 6.45
C ILE A 103 -7.83 1.54 6.79
N HIS A 104 -8.02 0.40 6.17
CA HIS A 104 -9.20 -0.45 6.36
C HIS A 104 -8.79 -1.84 6.83
N ALA A 105 -9.71 -2.55 7.45
CA ALA A 105 -9.43 -3.89 7.96
C ALA A 105 -9.23 -4.91 6.83
N SER A 106 -9.90 -4.71 5.69
CA SER A 106 -9.85 -5.65 4.56
C SER A 106 -10.03 -4.92 3.24
N VAL A 107 -9.75 -5.61 2.15
CA VAL A 107 -10.03 -5.10 0.79
C VAL A 107 -11.52 -4.81 0.63
N GLU A 108 -12.38 -5.70 1.13
CA GLU A 108 -13.83 -5.50 1.04
C GLU A 108 -14.26 -4.21 1.74
N ASP A 109 -13.72 -3.97 2.94
CA ASP A 109 -14.02 -2.73 3.66
C ASP A 109 -13.54 -1.50 2.90
N ALA A 110 -12.35 -1.57 2.30
CA ALA A 110 -11.80 -0.46 1.52
C ALA A 110 -12.69 -0.17 0.30
N LEU A 111 -13.13 -1.21 -0.39
CA LEU A 111 -14.02 -1.06 -1.55
C LEU A 111 -15.38 -0.50 -1.16
N ALA A 112 -15.89 -0.87 0.01
CA ALA A 112 -17.18 -0.38 0.50
C ALA A 112 -17.16 1.11 0.87
N GLN A 113 -15.98 1.68 1.14
CA GLN A 113 -15.84 3.08 1.51
C GLN A 113 -15.73 4.03 0.34
N ARG A 114 -15.72 3.53 -0.89
CA ARG A 114 -15.70 4.40 -2.04
C ARG A 114 -17.04 5.12 -2.17
N ALA A 115 -16.99 6.37 -2.33
CA ALA A 115 -18.18 7.18 -2.51
C ALA A 115 -18.23 7.69 -3.93
#